data_254f12ec94413823bda2b63e312ddf25
#
_entry.id   254f12ec94413823bda2b63e312ddf25
#
_cell.length_a   1.000
_cell.length_b   1.000
_cell.length_c   1.000
_cell.angle_alpha   90.00
_cell.angle_beta   90.00
_cell.angle_gamma   90.00
#
_symmetry.space_group_name_H-M   'P 1'
#
loop_
_entity.id
_entity.type
_entity.pdbx_description
1 polymer ?
#
loop_
_entity_poly.entity_id
_entity_poly.type
_entity_poly.pdbx_seq_one_letter_code
_entity_poly.pdbx_strand_id
1 'polypeptide(L)'
;MASSEHWKEEPDDHDFPAAASYLSLLLRSSVVDAAVDALRNAPLAHFKAKDLLRASGLSSLPEDNVHVAKDLKKVKAGMRLSPVLVVRGDARHGLPMVIADGYHRICASHIVDEDADIPCRIVDLPDPGPAGR
;
A
#
# COMPACT_ATOMS: atom_id res chain seq x y z
N MET A 1 15.83 4.01 -12.37
CA MET A 1 16.07 4.91 -11.53
C MET A 1 16.21 4.56 -10.10
N ALA A 2 16.53 5.51 -9.36
CA ALA A 2 16.90 5.34 -7.98
C ALA A 2 15.86 4.63 -7.13
N SER A 3 14.57 4.79 -7.43
CA SER A 3 13.53 4.24 -6.58
C SER A 3 13.65 2.73 -6.39
N SER A 4 14.07 1.99 -7.42
CA SER A 4 14.17 0.54 -7.30
C SER A 4 15.26 0.11 -6.32
N GLU A 5 16.23 0.97 -6.05
CA GLU A 5 17.31 0.65 -5.15
C GLU A 5 16.89 0.64 -3.69
N HIS A 6 15.73 1.26 -3.38
CA HIS A 6 15.25 1.38 -2.00
C HIS A 6 14.14 0.39 -1.68
N TRP A 7 13.84 -0.52 -2.58
CA TRP A 7 12.70 -1.42 -2.41
C TRP A 7 13.12 -2.87 -2.60
N LYS A 8 12.52 -3.74 -1.76
CA LYS A 8 12.62 -5.17 -1.95
C LYS A 8 11.75 -5.59 -3.13
N GLU A 9 11.98 -6.79 -3.63
CA GLU A 9 11.19 -7.33 -4.73
C GLU A 9 9.90 -7.97 -4.26
N GLU A 10 9.83 -8.36 -2.99
CA GLU A 10 8.64 -9.00 -2.43
C GLU A 10 8.31 -8.39 -1.07
N PRO A 11 7.01 -8.35 -0.73
CA PRO A 11 6.63 -7.92 0.62
C PRO A 11 7.22 -8.83 1.69
N ASP A 12 7.37 -8.28 2.89
CA ASP A 12 7.78 -9.09 4.04
C ASP A 12 6.58 -9.92 4.50
N ASP A 13 6.87 -11.08 5.10
CA ASP A 13 5.81 -11.98 5.54
C ASP A 13 4.83 -11.29 6.50
N HIS A 14 5.33 -10.42 7.38
CA HIS A 14 4.46 -9.74 8.35
C HIS A 14 3.60 -8.65 7.73
N ASP A 15 3.85 -8.24 6.50
CA ASP A 15 3.04 -7.24 5.83
C ASP A 15 1.63 -7.73 5.57
N PHE A 16 1.46 -9.03 5.29
CA PHE A 16 0.15 -9.59 5.01
C PHE A 16 -0.76 -9.63 6.23
N PRO A 17 -0.32 -10.08 7.40
CA PRO A 17 -1.14 -9.95 8.60
C PRO A 17 -1.46 -8.50 8.95
N ALA A 18 -0.52 -7.57 8.73
CA ALA A 18 -0.76 -6.16 8.97
C ALA A 18 -1.86 -5.63 8.06
N ALA A 19 -1.82 -6.00 6.78
CA ALA A 19 -2.88 -5.62 5.84
C ALA A 19 -4.22 -6.21 6.26
N ALA A 20 -4.25 -7.48 6.66
CA ALA A 20 -5.47 -8.13 7.13
C ALA A 20 -6.06 -7.40 8.34
N SER A 21 -5.22 -7.01 9.28
CA SER A 21 -5.65 -6.30 10.48
C SER A 21 -6.33 -4.98 10.11
N TYR A 22 -5.71 -4.20 9.24
CA TYR A 22 -6.30 -2.94 8.82
C TYR A 22 -7.59 -3.16 8.04
N LEU A 23 -7.59 -4.09 7.09
CA LEU A 23 -8.77 -4.35 6.26
C LEU A 23 -9.94 -4.87 7.09
N SER A 24 -9.67 -5.52 8.22
CA SER A 24 -10.74 -6.02 9.09
C SER A 24 -11.59 -4.89 9.68
N LEU A 25 -11.09 -3.66 9.66
CA LEU A 25 -11.84 -2.49 10.09
C LEU A 25 -12.80 -2.00 9.00
N LEU A 26 -12.60 -2.42 7.77
CA LEU A 26 -13.35 -1.93 6.62
C LEU A 26 -14.23 -3.00 6.00
N LEU A 27 -13.88 -4.27 6.15
CA LEU A 27 -14.48 -5.38 5.42
C LEU A 27 -14.71 -6.55 6.38
N ARG A 28 -15.71 -7.37 6.06
CA ARG A 28 -15.94 -8.58 6.85
C ARG A 28 -14.87 -9.64 6.55
N SER A 29 -14.72 -10.59 7.46
CA SER A 29 -13.58 -11.49 7.46
C SER A 29 -13.42 -12.31 6.19
N SER A 30 -14.51 -12.79 5.59
CA SER A 30 -14.40 -13.58 4.36
C SER A 30 -13.83 -12.77 3.22
N VAL A 31 -14.16 -11.48 3.15
CA VAL A 31 -13.64 -10.58 2.11
C VAL A 31 -12.17 -10.25 2.40
N VAL A 32 -11.84 -10.03 3.66
CA VAL A 32 -10.44 -9.78 4.07
C VAL A 32 -9.56 -10.96 3.66
N ASP A 33 -10.00 -12.18 3.98
CA ASP A 33 -9.22 -13.38 3.66
C ASP A 33 -8.99 -13.50 2.15
N ALA A 34 -10.02 -13.25 1.36
CA ALA A 34 -9.91 -13.31 -0.10
C ALA A 34 -8.97 -12.23 -0.64
N ALA A 35 -9.07 -11.01 -0.09
CA ALA A 35 -8.23 -9.90 -0.53
C ALA A 35 -6.75 -10.16 -0.19
N VAL A 36 -6.48 -10.63 1.02
CA VAL A 36 -5.10 -10.88 1.43
C VAL A 36 -4.50 -12.05 0.64
N ASP A 37 -5.29 -13.09 0.39
CA ASP A 37 -4.83 -14.20 -0.43
C ASP A 37 -4.50 -13.73 -1.84
N ALA A 38 -5.33 -12.87 -2.42
CA ALA A 38 -5.06 -12.29 -3.72
C ALA A 38 -3.79 -11.43 -3.71
N LEU A 39 -3.55 -10.66 -2.63
CA LEU A 39 -2.34 -9.86 -2.49
C LEU A 39 -1.09 -10.72 -2.45
N ARG A 40 -1.16 -11.90 -1.83
CA ARG A 40 -0.01 -12.81 -1.77
C ARG A 40 0.41 -13.28 -3.16
N ASN A 41 -0.52 -13.32 -4.10
CA ASN A 41 -0.28 -13.87 -5.44
C ASN A 41 -0.23 -12.81 -6.53
N ALA A 42 -0.45 -11.54 -6.20
CA ALA A 42 -0.48 -10.49 -7.20
C ALA A 42 0.94 -10.14 -7.68
N PRO A 43 1.11 -9.83 -8.97
CA PRO A 43 2.40 -9.34 -9.43
C PRO A 43 2.68 -7.93 -8.93
N LEU A 44 3.94 -7.52 -8.98
CA LEU A 44 4.28 -6.13 -8.67
C LEU A 44 3.84 -5.22 -9.80
N ALA A 45 3.31 -4.07 -9.40
CA ALA A 45 3.03 -2.94 -10.29
C ALA A 45 3.73 -1.73 -9.69
N HIS A 46 3.90 -0.67 -10.45
CA HIS A 46 4.62 0.51 -10.00
C HIS A 46 3.77 1.75 -10.22
N PHE A 47 3.64 2.56 -9.17
CA PHE A 47 2.88 3.80 -9.21
C PHE A 47 3.66 4.90 -8.51
N LYS A 48 3.43 6.14 -8.91
CA LYS A 48 4.10 7.27 -8.28
C LYS A 48 3.55 7.52 -6.88
N ALA A 49 4.44 7.93 -5.98
CA ALA A 49 4.06 8.21 -4.59
C ALA A 49 2.87 9.18 -4.52
N LYS A 50 2.93 10.27 -5.29
CA LYS A 50 1.85 11.27 -5.27
C LYS A 50 0.52 10.69 -5.75
N ASP A 51 0.56 9.78 -6.72
CA ASP A 51 -0.67 9.19 -7.25
C ASP A 51 -1.30 8.22 -6.26
N LEU A 52 -0.48 7.46 -5.55
CA LEU A 52 -0.99 6.57 -4.50
C LEU A 52 -1.68 7.38 -3.40
N LEU A 53 -1.09 8.50 -3.00
CA LEU A 53 -1.71 9.36 -1.98
C LEU A 53 -3.02 9.96 -2.50
N ARG A 54 -3.03 10.48 -3.73
CA ARG A 54 -4.25 11.04 -4.31
C ARG A 54 -5.35 10.00 -4.39
N ALA A 55 -5.03 8.81 -4.89
CA ALA A 55 -6.03 7.76 -5.07
C ALA A 55 -6.61 7.27 -3.76
N SER A 56 -5.82 7.31 -2.68
CA SER A 56 -6.29 6.89 -1.36
C SER A 56 -7.05 8.00 -0.62
N GLY A 57 -6.91 9.24 -1.07
CA GLY A 57 -7.51 10.38 -0.36
C GLY A 57 -6.80 10.74 0.93
N LEU A 58 -5.62 10.19 1.17
CA LEU A 58 -4.88 10.44 2.40
C LEU A 58 -3.83 11.53 2.17
N SER A 59 -3.60 12.33 3.21
CA SER A 59 -2.56 13.35 3.18
C SER A 59 -1.20 12.74 3.41
N SER A 60 -0.17 13.39 2.87
CA SER A 60 1.20 13.00 3.20
C SER A 60 1.49 13.41 4.63
N LEU A 61 2.09 12.51 5.39
CA LEU A 61 2.52 12.79 6.75
C LEU A 61 3.89 13.48 6.72
N PRO A 62 4.15 14.35 7.70
CA PRO A 62 5.43 15.06 7.73
C PRO A 62 6.59 14.17 8.14
N GLU A 63 7.80 14.63 7.87
CA GLU A 63 8.99 13.82 8.14
C GLU A 63 9.27 13.61 9.61
N ASP A 64 8.66 14.40 10.50
CA ASP A 64 8.80 14.19 11.94
C ASP A 64 7.80 13.19 12.50
N ASN A 65 6.88 12.67 11.68
CA ASN A 65 6.07 11.55 12.10
C ASN A 65 7.00 10.37 12.40
N VAL A 66 6.77 9.72 13.54
CA VAL A 66 7.68 8.70 14.05
C VAL A 66 7.91 7.56 13.07
N HIS A 67 6.86 7.11 12.39
CA HIS A 67 6.97 6.00 11.44
C HIS A 67 7.61 6.44 10.13
N VAL A 68 7.27 7.65 9.66
CA VAL A 68 7.89 8.21 8.45
C VAL A 68 9.37 8.43 8.69
N ALA A 69 9.74 8.99 9.84
CA ALA A 69 11.14 9.22 10.19
C ALA A 69 11.92 7.91 10.22
N LYS A 70 11.31 6.85 10.75
CA LYS A 70 11.94 5.53 10.79
C LYS A 70 12.23 5.00 9.38
N ASP A 71 11.27 5.13 8.48
CA ASP A 71 11.44 4.68 7.10
C ASP A 71 12.47 5.52 6.36
N LEU A 72 12.49 6.83 6.61
CA LEU A 72 13.53 7.70 6.03
C LEU A 72 14.93 7.30 6.49
N LYS A 73 15.09 6.93 7.77
CA LYS A 73 16.37 6.45 8.27
C LYS A 73 16.79 5.17 7.58
N LYS A 74 15.84 4.25 7.33
CA LYS A 74 16.16 3.02 6.61
C LYS A 74 16.69 3.33 5.21
N VAL A 75 16.03 4.22 4.49
CA VAL A 75 16.47 4.60 3.15
C VAL A 75 17.87 5.19 3.19
N LYS A 76 18.13 6.09 4.13
CA LYS A 76 19.45 6.72 4.26
C LYS A 76 20.54 5.71 4.63
N ALA A 77 20.18 4.65 5.35
CA ALA A 77 21.12 3.61 5.73
C ALA A 77 21.29 2.54 4.65
N GLY A 78 20.65 2.69 3.49
CA GLY A 78 20.75 1.72 2.42
C GLY A 78 19.88 0.49 2.63
N MET A 79 18.98 0.51 3.61
CA MET A 79 18.05 -0.59 3.84
C MET A 79 16.86 -0.47 2.88
N ARG A 80 16.39 -1.60 2.38
CA ARG A 80 15.28 -1.62 1.43
C ARG A 80 13.95 -1.74 2.16
N LEU A 81 12.96 -1.03 1.62
CA LEU A 81 11.59 -1.09 2.11
C LEU A 81 10.82 -2.18 1.36
N SER A 82 9.86 -2.80 2.03
CA SER A 82 9.02 -3.80 1.36
C SER A 82 7.96 -3.11 0.51
N PRO A 83 7.57 -3.72 -0.63
CA PRO A 83 6.50 -3.17 -1.47
C PRO A 83 5.20 -2.97 -0.68
N VAL A 84 4.38 -2.04 -1.14
CA VAL A 84 3.14 -1.74 -0.43
C VAL A 84 2.00 -2.61 -0.96
N LEU A 85 0.97 -2.79 -0.13
CA LEU A 85 -0.19 -3.60 -0.46
C LEU A 85 -1.40 -2.70 -0.55
N VAL A 86 -2.07 -2.70 -1.70
CA VAL A 86 -3.20 -1.80 -1.92
C VAL A 86 -4.38 -2.54 -2.54
N VAL A 87 -5.57 -2.03 -2.24
CA VAL A 87 -6.81 -2.53 -2.82
C VAL A 87 -7.35 -1.44 -3.73
N ARG A 88 -7.63 -1.80 -4.98
CA ARG A 88 -8.11 -0.84 -5.97
C ARG A 88 -9.44 -0.24 -5.54
N GLY A 89 -9.57 1.08 -5.73
CA GLY A 89 -10.84 1.75 -5.53
C GLY A 89 -11.75 1.62 -6.74
N ASP A 90 -12.89 2.27 -6.69
CA ASP A 90 -13.81 2.33 -7.81
C ASP A 90 -14.38 3.74 -7.89
N ALA A 91 -13.81 4.54 -8.79
CA ALA A 91 -14.20 5.95 -8.93
C ALA A 91 -15.66 6.09 -9.34
N ARG A 92 -16.20 5.11 -10.07
CA ARG A 92 -17.60 5.15 -10.49
C ARG A 92 -18.55 5.08 -9.30
N HIS A 93 -18.12 4.48 -8.21
CA HIS A 93 -18.92 4.33 -6.99
C HIS A 93 -18.41 5.19 -5.84
N GLY A 94 -17.48 6.10 -6.13
CA GLY A 94 -16.96 7.00 -5.11
C GLY A 94 -16.07 6.31 -4.08
N LEU A 95 -15.52 5.16 -4.40
CA LEU A 95 -14.69 4.39 -3.47
C LEU A 95 -13.21 4.69 -3.71
N PRO A 96 -12.49 5.22 -2.70
CA PRO A 96 -11.06 5.46 -2.85
C PRO A 96 -10.27 4.16 -2.83
N MET A 97 -9.04 4.22 -3.35
CA MET A 97 -8.08 3.14 -3.17
C MET A 97 -7.76 3.00 -1.69
N VAL A 98 -7.53 1.79 -1.23
CA VAL A 98 -7.17 1.53 0.17
C VAL A 98 -5.71 1.09 0.24
N ILE A 99 -4.92 1.80 1.03
CA ILE A 99 -3.55 1.37 1.33
C ILE A 99 -3.68 0.40 2.51
N ALA A 100 -3.62 -0.89 2.19
CA ALA A 100 -3.80 -1.93 3.21
C ALA A 100 -2.57 -2.05 4.10
N ASP A 101 -1.38 -1.80 3.54
CA ASP A 101 -0.14 -1.79 4.30
C ASP A 101 0.90 -0.95 3.56
N GLY A 102 1.60 -0.09 4.28
CA GLY A 102 2.70 0.69 3.71
C GLY A 102 2.47 2.18 3.58
N TYR A 103 1.45 2.73 4.23
CA TYR A 103 1.16 4.17 4.16
C TYR A 103 2.38 5.01 4.53
N HIS A 104 3.07 4.67 5.62
CA HIS A 104 4.23 5.46 6.06
C HIS A 104 5.39 5.34 5.08
N ARG A 105 5.54 4.18 4.43
CA ARG A 105 6.57 4.00 3.41
C ARG A 105 6.30 4.88 2.19
N ILE A 106 5.04 5.03 1.81
CA ILE A 106 4.66 5.92 0.71
C ILE A 106 4.96 7.37 1.10
N CYS A 107 4.63 7.77 2.33
CA CYS A 107 4.90 9.13 2.80
C CYS A 107 6.40 9.42 2.80
N ALA A 108 7.22 8.48 3.27
CA ALA A 108 8.67 8.66 3.28
C ALA A 108 9.21 8.85 1.85
N SER A 109 8.75 8.02 0.92
CA SER A 109 9.17 8.14 -0.47
C SER A 109 8.71 9.45 -1.09
N HIS A 110 7.51 9.89 -0.77
CA HIS A 110 6.97 11.15 -1.27
C HIS A 110 7.82 12.35 -0.80
N ILE A 111 8.32 12.30 0.42
CA ILE A 111 9.19 13.36 0.94
C ILE A 111 10.49 13.44 0.15
N VAL A 112 11.05 12.28 -0.21
CA VAL A 112 12.28 12.21 -0.99
C VAL A 112 12.02 12.70 -2.41
N ASP A 113 10.94 12.24 -3.03
CA ASP A 113 10.57 12.58 -4.41
C ASP A 113 9.12 12.18 -4.63
N GLU A 114 8.25 13.16 -4.83
CA GLU A 114 6.82 12.88 -5.03
C GLU A 114 6.56 12.02 -6.27
N ASP A 115 7.47 12.01 -7.23
CA ASP A 115 7.38 11.20 -8.44
C ASP A 115 8.09 9.85 -8.30
N ALA A 116 8.55 9.50 -7.09
CA ALA A 116 9.21 8.22 -6.88
C ALA A 116 8.28 7.07 -7.26
N ASP A 117 8.83 6.10 -7.99
CA ASP A 117 8.11 4.88 -8.35
C ASP A 117 8.07 3.95 -7.14
N ILE A 118 6.87 3.56 -6.74
CA ILE A 118 6.68 2.68 -5.59
C ILE A 118 6.14 1.35 -6.07
N PRO A 119 6.86 0.25 -5.77
CA PRO A 119 6.34 -1.08 -6.10
C PRO A 119 5.18 -1.44 -5.19
N CYS A 120 4.12 -1.95 -5.80
CA CYS A 120 2.90 -2.31 -5.08
C CYS A 120 2.40 -3.64 -5.58
N ARG A 121 1.69 -4.35 -4.71
CA ARG A 121 0.76 -5.37 -5.16
C ARG A 121 -0.63 -4.77 -5.04
N ILE A 122 -1.39 -4.79 -6.12
CA ILE A 122 -2.72 -4.21 -6.16
C ILE A 122 -3.72 -5.27 -6.57
N VAL A 123 -4.83 -5.31 -5.87
CA VAL A 123 -5.90 -6.27 -6.17
C VAL A 123 -7.24 -5.57 -6.16
N ASP A 124 -8.18 -6.16 -6.86
CA ASP A 124 -9.57 -5.74 -6.80
C ASP A 124 -10.25 -6.52 -5.67
N LEU A 125 -11.25 -5.93 -5.05
CA LEU A 125 -12.08 -6.70 -4.15
C LEU A 125 -12.88 -7.73 -4.95
N PRO A 126 -13.13 -8.92 -4.38
CA PRO A 126 -14.01 -9.87 -5.06
C PRO A 126 -15.39 -9.26 -5.20
N ASP A 127 -16.09 -9.65 -6.27
CA ASP A 127 -17.44 -9.18 -6.49
C ASP A 127 -18.31 -9.54 -5.29
N PRO A 128 -19.21 -8.63 -4.89
CA PRO A 128 -20.03 -8.87 -3.71
C PRO A 128 -21.05 -10.00 -3.90
N GLY A 129 -21.18 -10.57 -5.06
CA GLY A 129 -22.15 -11.61 -5.29
C GLY A 129 -23.54 -11.05 -5.52
N PRO A 130 -24.52 -11.91 -5.74
CA PRO A 130 -25.88 -11.46 -6.02
C PRO A 130 -26.52 -10.81 -4.81
N ALA A 131 -27.71 -10.31 -5.01
CA ALA A 131 -28.45 -9.59 -3.97
C ALA A 131 -28.43 -10.33 -2.65
N GLY A 132 -28.47 -9.61 -1.57
CA GLY A 132 -28.38 -10.18 -0.23
C GLY A 132 -27.03 -10.01 0.39
N ARG A 133 -26.09 -9.60 -0.37
CA ARG A 133 -24.81 -9.32 0.17
C ARG A 133 -24.83 -8.13 1.09
#